data_591490977132a87a20bb8d7ab632fc79
#
_entry.id   591490977132a87a20bb8d7ab632fc79
#
_cell.length_a   1.000
_cell.length_b   1.000
_cell.length_c   1.000
_cell.angle_alpha   90.00
_cell.angle_beta   90.00
_cell.angle_gamma   90.00
#
_symmetry.space_group_name_H-M   'P 1'
#
loop_
_entity.id
_entity.type
_entity.pdbx_description
1 polymer ?
#
loop_
_entity_poly.entity_id
_entity_poly.type
_entity_poly.pdbx_seq_one_letter_code
_entity_poly.pdbx_strand_id
1 'polypeptide(L)'
;MNIVETNLKFGSLGKRSKTTRIILHNADAKKCSAQDIHRWHKERGWAGMGYHFLVRKDGTIERGRPENTVGAHATGCNSDSIGICFEGAFMTERMGQVQISAGKELIAHLKSKYGISKVQKHKEVNPTNCPGDNFPFDVIVNGETDRWVQDGTGWWYRHADGSYTTNGWEQISGTWYYFDGSGYMLSGWHYINGKWYYLNEEHDETFGAMKTGWISVGGHWYYLRADGSMVENEWLQDGDKWYYLKEGGYMAHDEMLWIGNEIFAFLSDGRMARTNDRGALV
;
A
#
# COMPACT_ATOMS: atom_id res chain seq x y z
N MET A 1 -18.91 14.86 3.90
CA MET A 1 -19.68 13.64 3.58
C MET A 1 -21.01 14.02 2.93
N ASN A 2 -21.33 13.42 1.79
CA ASN A 2 -22.63 13.59 1.12
C ASN A 2 -23.36 12.26 1.06
N ILE A 3 -24.57 12.18 1.66
CA ILE A 3 -25.41 10.98 1.64
C ILE A 3 -26.50 11.21 0.60
N VAL A 4 -26.55 10.34 -0.41
CA VAL A 4 -27.55 10.37 -1.48
C VAL A 4 -28.83 9.72 -1.00
N GLU A 5 -29.92 10.48 -1.03
CA GLU A 5 -31.26 9.97 -0.71
C GLU A 5 -31.80 9.12 -1.89
N THR A 6 -32.27 7.92 -1.60
CA THR A 6 -32.60 6.93 -2.64
C THR A 6 -34.10 6.79 -2.94
N ASN A 7 -34.97 7.43 -2.17
CA ASN A 7 -36.43 7.37 -2.33
C ASN A 7 -37.05 5.95 -2.34
N LEU A 8 -36.39 4.98 -1.67
CA LEU A 8 -36.86 3.59 -1.60
C LEU A 8 -38.21 3.47 -0.89
N LYS A 9 -39.12 2.64 -1.43
CA LYS A 9 -40.45 2.42 -0.89
C LYS A 9 -40.45 1.16 -0.02
N PHE A 10 -40.42 1.34 1.31
CA PHE A 10 -40.41 0.27 2.28
C PHE A 10 -41.87 -0.17 2.66
N GLY A 11 -42.01 -1.44 3.06
CA GLY A 11 -43.18 -1.88 3.82
C GLY A 11 -43.15 -1.34 5.25
N SER A 12 -43.88 -1.96 6.16
CA SER A 12 -43.87 -1.55 7.57
C SER A 12 -42.51 -1.73 8.21
N LEU A 13 -41.99 -0.69 8.84
CA LEU A 13 -40.72 -0.68 9.56
C LEU A 13 -40.95 -0.38 11.05
N GLY A 14 -40.36 -1.20 11.91
CA GLY A 14 -40.35 -0.94 13.36
C GLY A 14 -39.41 0.26 13.69
N LYS A 15 -39.80 1.02 14.71
CA LYS A 15 -38.96 2.11 15.24
C LYS A 15 -37.83 1.55 16.13
N ARG A 16 -36.60 2.00 15.93
CA ARG A 16 -35.47 1.68 16.81
C ARG A 16 -35.39 2.70 17.95
N SER A 17 -35.32 2.18 19.19
CA SER A 17 -35.29 3.02 20.39
C SER A 17 -33.90 3.45 20.82
N LYS A 18 -32.86 2.67 20.47
CA LYS A 18 -31.45 2.96 20.80
C LYS A 18 -30.54 2.49 19.71
N THR A 19 -29.35 3.08 19.65
CA THR A 19 -28.24 2.64 18.81
C THR A 19 -27.02 2.42 19.70
N THR A 20 -26.50 1.20 19.74
CA THR A 20 -25.36 0.83 20.59
C THR A 20 -24.14 0.36 19.80
N ARG A 21 -24.34 0.06 18.51
CA ARG A 21 -23.30 -0.47 17.64
C ARG A 21 -23.55 -0.20 16.17
N ILE A 22 -22.47 -0.32 15.39
CA ILE A 22 -22.49 -0.40 13.94
C ILE A 22 -22.08 -1.82 13.53
N ILE A 23 -22.73 -2.41 12.53
CA ILE A 23 -22.37 -3.71 11.98
C ILE A 23 -22.05 -3.53 10.49
N LEU A 24 -20.86 -3.99 10.07
CA LEU A 24 -20.36 -3.88 8.70
C LEU A 24 -20.63 -5.16 7.92
N HIS A 25 -21.09 -4.96 6.69
CA HIS A 25 -21.46 -6.02 5.74
C HIS A 25 -20.85 -5.77 4.37
N ASN A 26 -20.78 -6.81 3.55
CA ASN A 26 -20.62 -6.70 2.10
C ASN A 26 -21.92 -7.04 1.38
N ALA A 27 -22.07 -6.57 0.15
CA ALA A 27 -23.22 -6.90 -0.69
C ALA A 27 -23.13 -8.31 -1.30
N ASP A 28 -21.93 -8.91 -1.28
CA ASP A 28 -21.57 -10.13 -2.00
C ASP A 28 -21.91 -10.06 -3.51
N ALA A 29 -21.78 -8.85 -4.05
CA ALA A 29 -22.02 -8.52 -5.46
C ALA A 29 -20.99 -7.53 -5.93
N LYS A 30 -20.33 -7.81 -7.07
CA LYS A 30 -19.27 -6.96 -7.63
C LYS A 30 -19.74 -5.55 -7.96
N LYS A 31 -21.03 -5.38 -8.30
CA LYS A 31 -21.67 -4.09 -8.56
C LYS A 31 -23.13 -4.15 -8.14
N CYS A 32 -23.56 -3.17 -7.36
CA CYS A 32 -24.95 -3.01 -6.96
C CYS A 32 -25.26 -1.60 -6.44
N SER A 33 -26.48 -1.18 -6.53
CA SER A 33 -27.03 0.02 -5.92
C SER A 33 -27.94 -0.31 -4.72
N ALA A 34 -28.34 0.69 -3.95
CA ALA A 34 -29.34 0.51 -2.90
C ALA A 34 -30.69 0.04 -3.48
N GLN A 35 -31.05 0.44 -4.71
CA GLN A 35 -32.22 -0.04 -5.43
C GLN A 35 -32.15 -1.54 -5.73
N ASP A 36 -30.96 -2.03 -6.15
CA ASP A 36 -30.75 -3.45 -6.42
C ASP A 36 -30.91 -4.28 -5.14
N ILE A 37 -30.23 -3.89 -4.07
CA ILE A 37 -30.33 -4.57 -2.77
C ILE A 37 -31.78 -4.51 -2.27
N HIS A 38 -32.44 -3.37 -2.45
CA HIS A 38 -33.85 -3.21 -2.03
C HIS A 38 -34.74 -4.19 -2.78
N ARG A 39 -34.60 -4.32 -4.12
CA ARG A 39 -35.32 -5.29 -4.95
C ARG A 39 -35.04 -6.70 -4.48
N TRP A 40 -33.80 -7.12 -4.33
CA TRP A 40 -33.41 -8.47 -3.90
C TRP A 40 -34.00 -8.84 -2.53
N HIS A 41 -34.03 -7.87 -1.60
CA HIS A 41 -34.60 -8.11 -0.29
C HIS A 41 -36.15 -8.18 -0.32
N LYS A 42 -36.80 -7.42 -1.20
CA LYS A 42 -38.26 -7.53 -1.41
C LYS A 42 -38.65 -8.86 -2.05
N GLU A 43 -37.88 -9.36 -3.00
CA GLU A 43 -38.07 -10.68 -3.60
C GLU A 43 -37.95 -11.82 -2.58
N ARG A 44 -37.21 -11.61 -1.48
CA ARG A 44 -37.15 -12.53 -0.32
C ARG A 44 -38.29 -12.33 0.68
N GLY A 45 -39.30 -11.49 0.39
CA GLY A 45 -40.43 -11.19 1.27
C GLY A 45 -40.12 -10.17 2.38
N TRP A 46 -38.97 -9.47 2.32
CA TRP A 46 -38.67 -8.46 3.33
C TRP A 46 -39.33 -7.12 3.00
N ALA A 47 -39.44 -6.22 4.01
CA ALA A 47 -39.98 -4.88 3.83
C ALA A 47 -39.16 -3.97 2.87
N GLY A 48 -38.04 -4.45 2.39
CA GLY A 48 -37.07 -3.78 1.51
C GLY A 48 -35.64 -3.92 2.04
N MET A 49 -34.73 -3.09 1.55
CA MET A 49 -33.31 -3.13 1.94
C MET A 49 -33.14 -3.24 3.46
N GLY A 50 -32.29 -4.18 3.90
CA GLY A 50 -32.07 -4.46 5.32
C GLY A 50 -31.10 -3.50 5.99
N TYR A 51 -30.21 -2.90 5.23
CA TYR A 51 -29.16 -2.01 5.69
C TYR A 51 -29.62 -0.54 5.74
N HIS A 52 -28.97 0.27 6.60
CA HIS A 52 -29.26 1.71 6.71
C HIS A 52 -28.46 2.53 5.70
N PHE A 53 -27.32 2.03 5.29
CA PHE A 53 -26.45 2.66 4.29
C PHE A 53 -25.81 1.63 3.37
N LEU A 54 -25.53 2.06 2.13
CA LEU A 54 -24.64 1.39 1.19
C LEU A 54 -23.50 2.32 0.83
N VAL A 55 -22.28 1.85 0.97
CA VAL A 55 -21.07 2.55 0.50
C VAL A 55 -20.66 1.91 -0.82
N ARG A 56 -20.71 2.70 -1.91
CA ARG A 56 -20.38 2.26 -3.26
C ARG A 56 -18.88 2.28 -3.50
N LYS A 57 -18.42 1.55 -4.52
CA LYS A 57 -16.99 1.51 -4.92
C LYS A 57 -16.44 2.89 -5.34
N ASP A 58 -17.28 3.76 -5.88
CA ASP A 58 -16.95 5.14 -6.25
C ASP A 58 -16.96 6.12 -5.06
N GLY A 59 -17.20 5.63 -3.85
CA GLY A 59 -17.29 6.44 -2.63
C GLY A 59 -18.66 7.06 -2.36
N THR A 60 -19.63 6.87 -3.25
CA THR A 60 -21.01 7.33 -3.00
C THR A 60 -21.62 6.60 -1.81
N ILE A 61 -22.22 7.34 -0.89
CA ILE A 61 -22.96 6.79 0.25
C ILE A 61 -24.44 6.92 -0.05
N GLU A 62 -25.14 5.79 -0.23
CA GLU A 62 -26.56 5.77 -0.52
C GLU A 62 -27.36 5.46 0.76
N ARG A 63 -28.45 6.21 0.98
CA ARG A 63 -29.39 5.95 2.07
C ARG A 63 -30.21 4.69 1.78
N GLY A 64 -30.17 3.72 2.70
CA GLY A 64 -31.06 2.57 2.74
C GLY A 64 -32.27 2.82 3.63
N ARG A 65 -32.43 2.01 4.70
CA ARG A 65 -33.50 2.24 5.71
C ARG A 65 -33.28 3.55 6.43
N PRO A 66 -34.37 4.24 6.83
CA PRO A 66 -34.24 5.38 7.74
C PRO A 66 -33.50 4.99 9.03
N GLU A 67 -32.59 5.84 9.46
CA GLU A 67 -31.67 5.54 10.57
C GLU A 67 -32.38 5.21 11.90
N ASN A 68 -33.60 5.72 12.11
CA ASN A 68 -34.38 5.51 13.33
C ASN A 68 -35.26 4.23 13.28
N THR A 69 -35.07 3.40 12.27
CA THR A 69 -35.84 2.15 12.12
C THR A 69 -35.03 0.92 12.47
N VAL A 70 -35.71 -0.17 12.84
CA VAL A 70 -35.09 -1.48 13.06
C VAL A 70 -34.56 -2.02 11.75
N GLY A 71 -33.29 -2.49 11.73
CA GLY A 71 -32.64 -3.10 10.57
C GLY A 71 -33.23 -4.47 10.21
N ALA A 72 -32.74 -5.03 9.11
CA ALA A 72 -32.93 -6.44 8.77
C ALA A 72 -31.61 -6.97 8.15
N HIS A 73 -30.53 -6.89 8.93
CA HIS A 73 -29.18 -7.18 8.46
C HIS A 73 -28.35 -8.09 9.40
N ALA A 74 -28.73 -8.18 10.68
CA ALA A 74 -28.06 -9.04 11.66
C ALA A 74 -29.04 -9.53 12.69
N THR A 75 -29.40 -10.82 12.63
CA THR A 75 -30.36 -11.45 13.54
C THR A 75 -29.92 -11.26 15.00
N GLY A 76 -30.86 -10.86 15.88
CA GLY A 76 -30.60 -10.59 17.29
C GLY A 76 -30.00 -9.21 17.57
N CYS A 77 -29.51 -8.49 16.54
CA CYS A 77 -28.84 -7.18 16.69
C CYS A 77 -29.56 -6.05 15.92
N ASN A 78 -30.61 -6.35 15.17
CA ASN A 78 -31.31 -5.38 14.32
C ASN A 78 -31.95 -4.20 15.08
N SER A 79 -32.37 -4.42 16.33
CA SER A 79 -33.07 -3.43 17.15
C SER A 79 -32.17 -2.41 17.83
N ASP A 80 -30.86 -2.63 17.84
CA ASP A 80 -29.88 -1.77 18.52
C ASP A 80 -28.67 -1.39 17.68
N SER A 81 -28.69 -1.72 16.37
CA SER A 81 -27.56 -1.47 15.48
C SER A 81 -27.91 -0.68 14.22
N ILE A 82 -26.89 -0.03 13.66
CA ILE A 82 -26.89 0.48 12.28
C ILE A 82 -26.12 -0.51 11.42
N GLY A 83 -26.75 -1.01 10.34
CA GLY A 83 -26.06 -1.83 9.32
C GLY A 83 -25.54 -0.96 8.19
N ILE A 84 -24.24 -1.06 7.92
CA ILE A 84 -23.58 -0.47 6.76
C ILE A 84 -23.17 -1.61 5.83
N CYS A 85 -23.64 -1.58 4.59
CA CYS A 85 -23.25 -2.50 3.54
C CYS A 85 -22.23 -1.82 2.63
N PHE A 86 -21.24 -2.57 2.16
CA PHE A 86 -20.25 -2.13 1.17
C PHE A 86 -20.47 -2.90 -0.13
N GLU A 87 -20.53 -2.19 -1.26
CA GLU A 87 -20.56 -2.78 -2.59
C GLU A 87 -19.28 -3.57 -2.82
N GLY A 88 -19.38 -4.86 -3.13
CA GLY A 88 -18.25 -5.74 -3.39
C GLY A 88 -18.44 -7.15 -2.86
N ALA A 89 -17.63 -8.09 -3.36
CA ALA A 89 -17.53 -9.48 -2.94
C ALA A 89 -16.15 -9.72 -2.31
N PHE A 90 -15.96 -9.32 -1.04
CA PHE A 90 -14.66 -9.28 -0.39
C PHE A 90 -14.12 -10.63 0.12
N MET A 91 -14.69 -11.73 -0.35
CA MET A 91 -14.00 -13.03 -0.33
C MET A 91 -12.98 -13.13 -1.49
N THR A 92 -13.20 -12.39 -2.59
CA THR A 92 -12.40 -12.47 -3.83
C THR A 92 -11.88 -11.12 -4.33
N GLU A 93 -12.49 -10.02 -3.93
CA GLU A 93 -12.10 -8.64 -4.31
C GLU A 93 -11.40 -7.93 -3.15
N ARG A 94 -10.61 -6.92 -3.49
CA ARG A 94 -10.08 -5.93 -2.53
C ARG A 94 -10.85 -4.62 -2.67
N MET A 95 -11.00 -3.91 -1.56
CA MET A 95 -11.68 -2.61 -1.50
C MET A 95 -10.76 -1.50 -1.99
N GLY A 96 -11.24 -0.64 -2.87
CA GLY A 96 -10.50 0.54 -3.34
C GLY A 96 -10.45 1.66 -2.30
N GLN A 97 -9.40 2.51 -2.37
CA GLN A 97 -9.14 3.56 -1.39
C GLN A 97 -10.28 4.59 -1.27
N VAL A 98 -10.97 4.90 -2.37
CA VAL A 98 -12.11 5.83 -2.38
C VAL A 98 -13.26 5.29 -1.51
N GLN A 99 -13.57 4.01 -1.63
CA GLN A 99 -14.59 3.33 -0.83
C GLN A 99 -14.19 3.23 0.65
N ILE A 100 -12.91 2.93 0.93
CA ILE A 100 -12.35 2.93 2.29
C ILE A 100 -12.53 4.29 2.94
N SER A 101 -12.17 5.36 2.25
CA SER A 101 -12.28 6.74 2.76
C SER A 101 -13.73 7.12 3.06
N ALA A 102 -14.68 6.80 2.17
CA ALA A 102 -16.10 7.01 2.39
C ALA A 102 -16.64 6.22 3.59
N GLY A 103 -16.20 4.97 3.75
CA GLY A 103 -16.52 4.13 4.89
C GLY A 103 -16.03 4.71 6.22
N LYS A 104 -14.77 5.17 6.27
CA LYS A 104 -14.18 5.86 7.44
C LYS A 104 -15.02 7.08 7.84
N GLU A 105 -15.34 7.93 6.87
CA GLU A 105 -16.10 9.16 7.10
C GLU A 105 -17.51 8.88 7.64
N LEU A 106 -18.22 7.92 7.05
CA LEU A 106 -19.55 7.51 7.50
C LEU A 106 -19.52 6.94 8.93
N ILE A 107 -18.57 6.04 9.23
CA ILE A 107 -18.44 5.44 10.56
C ILE A 107 -18.11 6.51 11.61
N ALA A 108 -17.17 7.41 11.33
CA ALA A 108 -16.83 8.51 12.23
C ALA A 108 -18.04 9.41 12.51
N HIS A 109 -18.82 9.77 11.48
CA HIS A 109 -20.06 10.52 11.61
C HIS A 109 -21.08 9.82 12.51
N LEU A 110 -21.31 8.52 12.29
CA LEU A 110 -22.29 7.76 13.07
C LEU A 110 -21.83 7.52 14.51
N LYS A 111 -20.54 7.27 14.74
CA LYS A 111 -19.95 7.19 16.09
C LYS A 111 -20.23 8.48 16.87
N SER A 112 -19.94 9.64 16.26
CA SER A 112 -20.17 10.94 16.85
C SER A 112 -21.66 11.21 17.10
N LYS A 113 -22.50 10.97 16.09
CA LYS A 113 -23.94 11.23 16.15
C LYS A 113 -24.67 10.46 17.25
N TYR A 114 -24.29 9.20 17.47
CA TYR A 114 -24.97 8.31 18.41
C TYR A 114 -24.20 8.05 19.71
N GLY A 115 -23.00 8.63 19.87
CA GLY A 115 -22.15 8.40 21.05
C GLY A 115 -21.70 6.94 21.19
N ILE A 116 -21.45 6.25 20.08
CA ILE A 116 -21.09 4.84 20.05
C ILE A 116 -19.63 4.62 19.64
N SER A 117 -18.97 3.65 20.27
CA SER A 117 -17.62 3.23 19.92
C SER A 117 -17.57 1.84 19.25
N LYS A 118 -18.60 1.01 19.51
CA LYS A 118 -18.62 -0.38 19.08
C LYS A 118 -18.95 -0.52 17.58
N VAL A 119 -17.99 -1.04 16.82
CA VAL A 119 -18.16 -1.43 15.41
C VAL A 119 -17.76 -2.89 15.28
N GLN A 120 -18.55 -3.69 14.58
CA GLN A 120 -18.38 -5.12 14.46
C GLN A 120 -18.51 -5.58 13.00
N LYS A 121 -17.81 -6.69 12.66
CA LYS A 121 -18.09 -7.45 11.44
C LYS A 121 -19.36 -8.27 11.62
N HIS A 122 -20.11 -8.53 10.54
CA HIS A 122 -21.31 -9.40 10.64
C HIS A 122 -20.97 -10.79 11.19
N LYS A 123 -19.83 -11.36 10.80
CA LYS A 123 -19.36 -12.66 11.30
C LYS A 123 -19.07 -12.72 12.81
N GLU A 124 -18.99 -11.60 13.49
CA GLU A 124 -18.80 -11.56 14.94
C GLU A 124 -20.11 -11.68 15.71
N VAL A 125 -21.26 -11.52 15.04
CA VAL A 125 -22.59 -11.57 15.67
C VAL A 125 -23.49 -12.66 15.10
N ASN A 126 -23.20 -13.17 13.91
CA ASN A 126 -23.94 -14.25 13.27
C ASN A 126 -22.97 -15.23 12.56
N PRO A 127 -23.32 -16.52 12.39
CA PRO A 127 -22.52 -17.49 11.64
C PRO A 127 -22.55 -17.21 10.14
N THR A 128 -21.57 -16.46 9.63
CA THR A 128 -21.44 -16.04 8.24
C THR A 128 -20.00 -15.65 7.94
N ASN A 129 -19.58 -15.65 6.67
CA ASN A 129 -18.27 -15.12 6.25
C ASN A 129 -18.30 -13.60 5.98
N CYS A 130 -19.48 -12.94 6.05
CA CYS A 130 -19.63 -11.52 5.82
C CYS A 130 -18.88 -10.69 6.90
N PRO A 131 -18.11 -9.65 6.52
CA PRO A 131 -18.05 -8.99 5.21
C PRO A 131 -17.00 -9.56 4.26
N GLY A 132 -16.33 -10.67 4.53
CA GLY A 132 -15.31 -11.30 3.74
C GLY A 132 -13.91 -11.12 4.33
N ASP A 133 -12.97 -11.99 3.92
CA ASP A 133 -11.62 -12.01 4.51
C ASP A 133 -10.73 -10.87 3.99
N ASN A 134 -11.00 -10.39 2.77
CA ASN A 134 -10.32 -9.23 2.19
C ASN A 134 -10.97 -7.88 2.58
N PHE A 135 -11.95 -7.88 3.49
CA PHE A 135 -12.59 -6.65 3.96
C PHE A 135 -11.65 -5.90 4.91
N PRO A 136 -11.23 -4.66 4.61
CA PRO A 136 -10.20 -3.93 5.37
C PRO A 136 -10.78 -3.29 6.65
N PHE A 137 -11.26 -4.11 7.58
CA PHE A 137 -11.98 -3.67 8.76
C PHE A 137 -11.17 -2.72 9.63
N ASP A 138 -9.92 -3.10 9.95
CA ASP A 138 -9.07 -2.32 10.85
C ASP A 138 -8.69 -0.97 10.25
N VAL A 139 -8.48 -0.94 8.94
CA VAL A 139 -8.28 0.30 8.18
C VAL A 139 -9.49 1.23 8.32
N ILE A 140 -10.69 0.69 8.08
CA ILE A 140 -11.93 1.49 8.07
C ILE A 140 -12.33 1.97 9.47
N VAL A 141 -12.15 1.12 10.49
CA VAL A 141 -12.66 1.36 11.85
C VAL A 141 -11.64 2.04 12.74
N ASN A 142 -10.37 1.63 12.66
CA ASN A 142 -9.29 2.06 13.55
C ASN A 142 -8.39 3.14 12.92
N GLY A 143 -8.56 3.41 11.62
CA GLY A 143 -7.76 4.41 10.92
C GLY A 143 -6.33 3.96 10.67
N GLU A 144 -6.07 2.65 10.59
CA GLU A 144 -4.71 2.16 10.29
C GLU A 144 -4.16 2.81 9.01
N THR A 145 -2.88 3.15 9.07
CA THR A 145 -2.12 3.74 7.96
C THR A 145 -1.00 2.81 7.58
N ASP A 146 -0.47 3.01 6.39
CA ASP A 146 0.77 2.38 5.98
C ASP A 146 1.87 2.72 6.97
N ARG A 147 2.68 1.74 7.33
CA ARG A 147 3.77 1.92 8.29
C ARG A 147 4.86 0.87 8.16
N TRP A 148 6.05 1.28 8.54
CA TRP A 148 7.14 0.36 8.80
C TRP A 148 6.87 -0.45 10.07
N VAL A 149 7.18 -1.74 10.01
CA VAL A 149 7.11 -2.69 11.13
C VAL A 149 8.45 -3.37 11.25
N GLN A 150 8.96 -3.46 12.47
CA GLN A 150 10.15 -4.23 12.79
C GLN A 150 9.76 -5.38 13.72
N ASP A 151 10.27 -6.56 13.46
CA ASP A 151 10.14 -7.72 14.33
C ASP A 151 11.49 -8.42 14.53
N GLY A 152 11.50 -9.63 15.08
CA GLY A 152 12.74 -10.38 15.35
C GLY A 152 13.50 -10.85 14.09
N THR A 153 12.91 -10.74 12.90
CA THR A 153 13.52 -11.13 11.62
C THR A 153 14.06 -9.91 10.88
N GLY A 154 13.31 -8.79 10.86
CA GLY A 154 13.74 -7.62 10.12
C GLY A 154 12.65 -6.54 10.00
N TRP A 155 12.85 -5.65 9.04
CA TRP A 155 11.89 -4.60 8.68
C TRP A 155 11.03 -5.03 7.51
N TRP A 156 9.72 -4.74 7.58
CA TRP A 156 8.77 -4.90 6.49
C TRP A 156 7.79 -3.73 6.46
N TYR A 157 7.15 -3.49 5.31
CA TYR A 157 6.22 -2.38 5.17
C TYR A 157 4.79 -2.90 5.10
N ARG A 158 4.01 -2.57 6.14
CA ARG A 158 2.61 -2.96 6.23
C ARG A 158 1.73 -1.88 5.66
N HIS A 159 1.01 -2.23 4.60
CA HIS A 159 -0.04 -1.35 4.07
C HIS A 159 -1.24 -1.27 5.00
N ALA A 160 -2.00 -0.18 4.86
CA ALA A 160 -3.19 0.07 5.64
C ALA A 160 -4.25 -1.05 5.51
N ASP A 161 -4.30 -1.75 4.39
CA ASP A 161 -5.17 -2.91 4.15
C ASP A 161 -4.65 -4.23 4.72
N GLY A 162 -3.48 -4.20 5.37
CA GLY A 162 -2.81 -5.35 5.95
C GLY A 162 -1.91 -6.12 4.99
N SER A 163 -1.86 -5.76 3.71
CA SER A 163 -0.95 -6.36 2.73
C SER A 163 0.50 -5.86 2.93
N TYR A 164 1.44 -6.49 2.25
CA TYR A 164 2.85 -6.10 2.18
C TYR A 164 3.47 -6.59 0.87
N THR A 165 4.54 -5.94 0.42
CA THR A 165 5.24 -6.31 -0.81
C THR A 165 6.16 -7.50 -0.58
N THR A 166 6.22 -8.42 -1.55
CA THR A 166 7.13 -9.57 -1.58
C THR A 166 7.81 -9.68 -2.94
N ASN A 167 9.07 -10.13 -2.96
CA ASN A 167 9.86 -10.32 -4.18
C ASN A 167 9.80 -9.11 -5.13
N GLY A 168 9.91 -7.90 -4.60
CA GLY A 168 9.68 -6.74 -5.45
C GLY A 168 10.18 -5.41 -4.91
N TRP A 169 10.26 -4.46 -5.82
CA TRP A 169 10.52 -3.07 -5.54
C TRP A 169 9.25 -2.35 -5.11
N GLU A 170 9.39 -1.47 -4.13
CA GLU A 170 8.33 -0.56 -3.73
C GLU A 170 8.89 0.82 -3.44
N GLN A 171 8.17 1.85 -3.91
CA GLN A 171 8.50 3.23 -3.60
C GLN A 171 7.67 3.71 -2.40
N ILE A 172 8.35 3.98 -1.29
CA ILE A 172 7.73 4.43 -0.04
C ILE A 172 8.22 5.85 0.24
N SER A 173 7.30 6.79 0.30
CA SER A 173 7.61 8.22 0.52
C SER A 173 8.69 8.79 -0.44
N GLY A 174 8.71 8.32 -1.69
CA GLY A 174 9.64 8.77 -2.72
C GLY A 174 10.96 8.00 -2.79
N THR A 175 11.22 7.09 -1.86
CA THR A 175 12.43 6.26 -1.78
C THR A 175 12.14 4.82 -2.18
N TRP A 176 13.02 4.21 -2.98
CA TRP A 176 12.87 2.82 -3.41
C TRP A 176 13.49 1.84 -2.41
N TYR A 177 12.75 0.78 -2.12
CA TYR A 177 13.16 -0.36 -1.28
C TYR A 177 12.88 -1.65 -2.02
N TYR A 178 13.63 -2.71 -1.70
CA TYR A 178 13.36 -4.04 -2.22
C TYR A 178 13.05 -5.01 -1.09
N PHE A 179 12.01 -5.82 -1.30
CA PHE A 179 11.54 -6.80 -0.32
C PHE A 179 11.77 -8.22 -0.84
N ASP A 180 12.20 -9.11 0.04
CA ASP A 180 12.41 -10.52 -0.27
C ASP A 180 11.09 -11.32 -0.42
N GLY A 181 11.19 -12.65 -0.63
CA GLY A 181 10.04 -13.54 -0.78
C GLY A 181 9.15 -13.65 0.46
N SER A 182 9.68 -13.31 1.62
CA SER A 182 8.96 -13.30 2.89
C SER A 182 8.42 -11.91 3.26
N GLY A 183 8.74 -10.88 2.45
CA GLY A 183 8.30 -9.51 2.64
C GLY A 183 9.23 -8.67 3.52
N TYR A 184 10.43 -9.15 3.84
CA TYR A 184 11.39 -8.36 4.59
C TYR A 184 12.24 -7.49 3.67
N MET A 185 12.46 -6.24 4.08
CA MET A 185 13.30 -5.27 3.40
C MET A 185 14.76 -5.74 3.39
N LEU A 186 15.39 -5.68 2.24
CA LEU A 186 16.81 -6.00 2.06
C LEU A 186 17.71 -4.79 2.31
N SER A 187 18.99 -5.06 2.66
CA SER A 187 20.08 -4.08 2.75
C SER A 187 21.37 -4.69 2.19
N GLY A 188 22.33 -3.85 1.79
CA GLY A 188 23.58 -4.28 1.19
C GLY A 188 23.51 -4.56 -0.31
N TRP A 189 24.50 -5.33 -0.81
CA TRP A 189 24.57 -5.69 -2.22
C TRP A 189 23.61 -6.81 -2.58
N HIS A 190 22.78 -6.59 -3.61
CA HIS A 190 21.86 -7.60 -4.14
C HIS A 190 21.86 -7.66 -5.66
N TYR A 191 21.89 -8.89 -6.18
CA TYR A 191 21.74 -9.15 -7.62
C TYR A 191 20.28 -9.42 -7.94
N ILE A 192 19.62 -8.45 -8.60
CA ILE A 192 18.18 -8.46 -8.86
C ILE A 192 17.94 -8.34 -10.36
N ASN A 193 17.27 -9.32 -10.95
CA ASN A 193 16.93 -9.31 -12.38
C ASN A 193 18.10 -9.01 -13.33
N GLY A 194 19.27 -9.60 -13.06
CA GLY A 194 20.46 -9.46 -13.92
C GLY A 194 21.29 -8.21 -13.68
N LYS A 195 21.04 -7.44 -12.63
CA LYS A 195 21.78 -6.23 -12.27
C LYS A 195 22.11 -6.20 -10.78
N TRP A 196 23.24 -5.60 -10.42
CA TRP A 196 23.60 -5.34 -9.03
C TRP A 196 23.00 -4.00 -8.55
N TYR A 197 22.52 -4.00 -7.31
CA TYR A 197 22.02 -2.84 -6.58
C TYR A 197 22.65 -2.79 -5.20
N TYR A 198 22.78 -1.59 -4.65
CA TYR A 198 23.18 -1.40 -3.26
C TYR A 198 22.05 -0.73 -2.48
N LEU A 199 21.59 -1.41 -1.45
CA LEU A 199 20.58 -0.95 -0.52
C LEU A 199 21.29 -0.51 0.77
N ASN A 200 21.00 0.68 1.26
CA ASN A 200 21.74 1.27 2.37
C ASN A 200 21.83 0.33 3.60
N GLU A 201 23.05 0.04 4.06
CA GLU A 201 23.30 -0.78 5.27
C GLU A 201 23.47 0.06 6.54
N GLU A 202 23.61 1.38 6.40
CA GLU A 202 23.72 2.26 7.54
C GLU A 202 22.39 2.32 8.28
N HIS A 203 22.40 2.07 9.59
CA HIS A 203 21.22 2.13 10.45
C HIS A 203 20.81 3.57 10.77
N ASP A 204 20.59 4.35 9.72
CA ASP A 204 20.06 5.72 9.76
C ASP A 204 18.62 5.77 9.21
N GLU A 205 18.09 6.96 8.99
CA GLU A 205 16.74 7.19 8.47
C GLU A 205 16.55 6.64 7.04
N THR A 206 17.65 6.27 6.34
CA THR A 206 17.63 5.74 4.99
C THR A 206 18.01 4.26 4.92
N PHE A 207 18.02 3.54 6.05
CA PHE A 207 18.32 2.10 6.10
C PHE A 207 17.45 1.32 5.11
N GLY A 208 18.07 0.48 4.27
CA GLY A 208 17.42 -0.28 3.20
C GLY A 208 17.10 0.51 1.92
N ALA A 209 17.32 1.82 1.90
CA ALA A 209 17.06 2.66 0.73
C ALA A 209 18.00 2.33 -0.45
N MET A 210 17.45 2.23 -1.66
CA MET A 210 18.24 2.08 -2.88
C MET A 210 19.16 3.29 -3.07
N LYS A 211 20.46 3.05 -3.17
CA LYS A 211 21.46 4.08 -3.45
C LYS A 211 21.58 4.36 -4.94
N THR A 212 22.01 5.57 -5.26
CA THR A 212 22.33 6.04 -6.62
C THR A 212 23.55 6.96 -6.57
N GLY A 213 24.24 7.13 -7.70
CA GLY A 213 25.45 7.94 -7.76
C GLY A 213 26.68 7.22 -7.19
N TRP A 214 27.68 7.99 -6.80
CA TRP A 214 28.91 7.47 -6.21
C TRP A 214 28.69 6.97 -4.78
N ILE A 215 29.17 5.76 -4.50
CA ILE A 215 29.19 5.17 -3.14
C ILE A 215 30.56 4.57 -2.84
N SER A 216 30.96 4.59 -1.57
CA SER A 216 32.16 3.91 -1.11
C SER A 216 31.76 2.77 -0.16
N VAL A 217 32.13 1.54 -0.51
CA VAL A 217 31.80 0.34 0.27
C VAL A 217 33.05 -0.53 0.37
N GLY A 218 33.43 -0.92 1.58
CA GLY A 218 34.60 -1.78 1.80
C GLY A 218 35.94 -1.17 1.30
N GLY A 219 36.03 0.15 1.27
CA GLY A 219 37.24 0.85 0.77
C GLY A 219 37.32 1.00 -0.76
N HIS A 220 36.30 0.58 -1.48
CA HIS A 220 36.18 0.72 -2.92
C HIS A 220 35.07 1.68 -3.31
N TRP A 221 35.27 2.41 -4.42
CA TRP A 221 34.27 3.28 -5.02
C TRP A 221 33.50 2.56 -6.12
N TYR A 222 32.19 2.76 -6.14
CA TYR A 222 31.25 2.26 -7.13
C TYR A 222 30.35 3.38 -7.64
N TYR A 223 29.77 3.19 -8.80
CA TYR A 223 28.75 4.10 -9.30
C TYR A 223 27.44 3.37 -9.61
N LEU A 224 26.36 3.90 -9.09
CA LEU A 224 25.01 3.39 -9.31
C LEU A 224 24.23 4.37 -10.18
N ARG A 225 23.62 3.88 -11.24
CA ARG A 225 22.81 4.69 -12.15
C ARG A 225 21.58 5.27 -11.44
N ALA A 226 20.84 6.14 -12.13
CA ALA A 226 19.60 6.70 -11.60
C ALA A 226 18.51 5.63 -11.32
N ASP A 227 18.56 4.48 -12.01
CA ASP A 227 17.70 3.32 -11.76
C ASP A 227 18.25 2.42 -10.63
N GLY A 228 19.32 2.80 -9.96
CA GLY A 228 19.99 2.07 -8.89
C GLY A 228 20.95 0.98 -9.36
N SER A 229 21.01 0.65 -10.66
CA SER A 229 21.89 -0.42 -11.18
C SER A 229 23.34 -0.02 -11.17
N MET A 230 24.22 -0.94 -10.72
CA MET A 230 25.67 -0.74 -10.68
C MET A 230 26.26 -0.68 -12.09
N VAL A 231 27.20 0.25 -12.29
CA VAL A 231 28.03 0.33 -13.49
C VAL A 231 29.21 -0.61 -13.33
N GLU A 232 29.48 -1.47 -14.32
CA GLU A 232 30.66 -2.33 -14.37
C GLU A 232 31.14 -2.54 -15.81
N ASN A 233 32.45 -2.72 -15.98
CA ASN A 233 33.13 -2.84 -17.28
C ASN A 233 32.78 -1.71 -18.25
N GLU A 234 32.67 -0.50 -17.74
CA GLU A 234 32.15 0.63 -18.51
C GLU A 234 32.85 1.95 -18.16
N TRP A 235 32.97 2.82 -19.15
CA TRP A 235 33.38 4.20 -18.96
C TRP A 235 32.23 5.04 -18.40
N LEU A 236 32.49 5.83 -17.39
CA LEU A 236 31.60 6.80 -16.81
C LEU A 236 32.12 8.21 -16.99
N GLN A 237 31.31 9.08 -17.58
CA GLN A 237 31.56 10.51 -17.58
C GLN A 237 30.77 11.17 -16.47
N ASP A 238 31.45 11.85 -15.55
CA ASP A 238 30.85 12.63 -14.49
C ASP A 238 31.41 14.07 -14.54
N GLY A 239 30.57 14.99 -14.99
CA GLY A 239 30.96 16.33 -15.35
C GLY A 239 31.95 16.35 -16.52
N ASP A 240 33.13 16.92 -16.32
CA ASP A 240 34.24 16.99 -17.27
C ASP A 240 35.28 15.86 -17.10
N LYS A 241 35.05 14.92 -16.18
CA LYS A 241 35.95 13.85 -15.78
C LYS A 241 35.47 12.51 -16.30
N TRP A 242 36.44 11.65 -16.63
CA TRP A 242 36.19 10.28 -17.03
C TRP A 242 36.72 9.30 -15.99
N TYR A 243 35.95 8.30 -15.71
CA TYR A 243 36.22 7.18 -14.80
C TYR A 243 36.00 5.87 -15.52
N TYR A 244 36.61 4.80 -15.04
CA TYR A 244 36.33 3.45 -15.50
C TYR A 244 35.94 2.55 -14.33
N LEU A 245 34.78 1.93 -14.43
CA LEU A 245 34.33 0.94 -13.47
C LEU A 245 34.70 -0.44 -14.01
N LYS A 246 35.56 -1.14 -13.29
CA LYS A 246 36.10 -2.46 -13.68
C LYS A 246 35.03 -3.56 -13.52
N GLU A 247 35.41 -4.80 -13.87
CA GLU A 247 34.64 -5.99 -13.53
C GLU A 247 34.41 -6.02 -12.01
N GLY A 248 33.16 -6.31 -11.57
CA GLY A 248 32.74 -6.20 -10.18
C GLY A 248 32.44 -4.78 -9.72
N GLY A 249 32.45 -3.78 -10.62
CA GLY A 249 32.02 -2.40 -10.38
C GLY A 249 33.03 -1.49 -9.68
N TYR A 250 34.26 -1.96 -9.40
CA TYR A 250 35.28 -1.17 -8.73
C TYR A 250 35.82 -0.04 -9.62
N MET A 251 35.83 1.19 -9.11
CA MET A 251 36.47 2.31 -9.78
C MET A 251 37.98 2.08 -9.91
N ALA A 252 38.52 2.21 -11.11
CA ALA A 252 39.96 2.22 -11.33
C ALA A 252 40.60 3.45 -10.68
N HIS A 253 41.73 3.28 -9.94
CA HIS A 253 42.49 4.37 -9.34
C HIS A 253 43.93 3.96 -9.07
N ASP A 254 44.86 4.90 -9.10
CA ASP A 254 46.31 4.67 -8.88
C ASP A 254 46.91 3.54 -9.74
N GLU A 255 46.41 3.34 -10.96
CA GLU A 255 46.78 2.21 -11.83
C GLU A 255 46.72 2.57 -13.30
N MET A 256 47.37 1.73 -14.12
CA MET A 256 47.23 1.73 -15.57
C MET A 256 46.53 0.46 -16.02
N LEU A 257 45.54 0.61 -16.88
CA LEU A 257 44.71 -0.50 -17.39
C LEU A 257 44.71 -0.56 -18.90
N TRP A 258 44.78 -1.79 -19.44
CA TRP A 258 44.42 -2.05 -20.84
C TRP A 258 42.89 -2.09 -20.94
N ILE A 259 42.34 -1.19 -21.75
CA ILE A 259 40.90 -1.14 -22.04
C ILE A 259 40.77 -1.16 -23.57
N GLY A 260 40.26 -2.27 -24.08
CA GLY A 260 40.33 -2.54 -25.51
C GLY A 260 41.80 -2.71 -25.95
N ASN A 261 42.26 -1.87 -26.92
CA ASN A 261 43.61 -1.91 -27.45
C ASN A 261 44.50 -0.73 -26.98
N GLU A 262 44.10 -0.04 -25.92
CA GLU A 262 44.76 1.16 -25.44
C GLU A 262 45.05 1.08 -23.93
N ILE A 263 46.08 1.80 -23.48
CA ILE A 263 46.46 1.91 -22.07
C ILE A 263 45.96 3.25 -21.53
N PHE A 264 45.21 3.21 -20.44
CA PHE A 264 44.75 4.39 -19.72
C PHE A 264 45.33 4.41 -18.30
N ALA A 265 45.75 5.60 -17.86
CA ALA A 265 46.19 5.82 -16.49
C ALA A 265 45.07 6.48 -15.66
N PHE A 266 44.91 6.02 -14.42
CA PHE A 266 43.95 6.56 -13.48
C PHE A 266 44.69 7.15 -12.26
N LEU A 267 44.30 8.36 -11.88
CA LEU A 267 44.85 9.07 -10.73
C LEU A 267 44.26 8.50 -9.40
N SER A 268 44.80 8.97 -8.28
CA SER A 268 44.37 8.52 -6.94
C SER A 268 42.92 8.81 -6.63
N ASP A 269 42.31 9.79 -7.27
CA ASP A 269 40.90 10.12 -7.16
C ASP A 269 40.02 9.38 -8.19
N GLY A 270 40.63 8.46 -8.97
CA GLY A 270 39.94 7.61 -9.96
C GLY A 270 39.72 8.26 -11.31
N ARG A 271 39.94 9.54 -11.47
CA ARG A 271 39.80 10.17 -12.78
C ARG A 271 40.88 9.69 -13.77
N MET A 272 40.46 9.52 -15.02
CA MET A 272 41.42 9.24 -16.11
C MET A 272 42.41 10.43 -16.27
N ALA A 273 43.67 10.12 -16.23
CA ALA A 273 44.73 11.11 -16.45
C ALA A 273 44.70 11.65 -17.89
N ARG A 274 44.96 12.93 -18.04
CA ARG A 274 45.17 13.58 -19.35
C ARG A 274 46.63 13.93 -19.50
N THR A 275 47.10 14.05 -20.72
CA THR A 275 48.43 14.58 -20.99
C THR A 275 48.35 16.07 -21.34
N ASN A 276 49.30 16.86 -20.87
CA ASN A 276 49.49 18.21 -21.36
C ASN A 276 50.19 18.21 -22.73
N ASP A 277 50.40 19.38 -23.32
CA ASP A 277 51.06 19.55 -24.64
C ASP A 277 52.50 19.00 -24.72
N ARG A 278 53.08 18.63 -23.56
CA ARG A 278 54.43 18.02 -23.46
C ARG A 278 54.37 16.51 -23.20
N GLY A 279 53.17 15.91 -23.18
CA GLY A 279 52.95 14.49 -22.93
C GLY A 279 53.02 14.08 -21.46
N ALA A 280 53.19 15.02 -20.52
CA ALA A 280 53.13 14.70 -19.08
C ALA A 280 51.68 14.50 -18.62
N LEU A 281 51.47 13.51 -17.74
CA LEU A 281 50.19 13.28 -17.09
C LEU A 281 49.78 14.48 -16.20
N VAL A 282 48.51 14.90 -16.29
CA VAL A 282 47.95 16.01 -15.53
C VAL A 282 46.56 15.67 -15.05
#